data_c8f0f71b6f46385edae6413a0643fd8b
#
_entry.id   c8f0f71b6f46385edae6413a0643fd8b
#
_cell.length_a   1.000
_cell.length_b   1.000
_cell.length_c   1.000
_cell.angle_alpha   90.00
_cell.angle_beta   90.00
_cell.angle_gamma   90.00
#
_symmetry.space_group_name_H-M   'P 1'
#
loop_
_entity.id
_entity.type
_entity.pdbx_description
1 polymer ?
#
loop_
_entity_poly.entity_id
_entity_poly.type
_entity_poly.pdbx_seq_one_letter_code
_entity_poly.pdbx_strand_id
1 'polypeptide(L)'
;MFNALLPPSLILILGALALPAISIRLRPFLLVGLPLIALAQIWSYDLGSAHAMNFLDYQLIPLKVDALSRLFTTIFAIMACVGGLYALNQKRIIELVAAFVYAGSAIGVTMAGDLITVFVFWEIMAIASTLVIWSADTNTAYKASMRYILIHLLGGVILMAGIVWLAASSGSIEFTAMQATSPATWLILIGFLLNAGAPPLSGWLPDAYPETSYSGAVFLSAFTTKTAVYVLIRGFPGEEILIFIGLYMIFYGIIYALLENDMRRILAYSIINQVGFMITGIGIGTEMALNGAAAH
;
A
#
# COMPACT_ATOMS: atom_id res chain seq x y z
N MET A 1 -15.31 24.46 -7.89
CA MET A 1 -14.45 25.44 -7.21
C MET A 1 -13.34 24.79 -6.35
N PHE A 2 -13.36 23.46 -6.14
CA PHE A 2 -12.32 22.72 -5.39
C PHE A 2 -11.22 22.08 -6.26
N ASN A 3 -11.22 22.31 -7.57
CA ASN A 3 -10.32 21.68 -8.55
C ASN A 3 -8.84 22.14 -8.51
N ALA A 4 -8.49 23.04 -7.59
CA ALA A 4 -7.11 23.51 -7.39
C ALA A 4 -6.51 23.03 -6.06
N LEU A 5 -7.19 22.14 -5.33
CA LEU A 5 -6.70 21.61 -4.06
C LEU A 5 -5.71 20.47 -4.31
N LEU A 6 -4.73 20.39 -3.42
CA LEU A 6 -3.75 19.30 -3.39
C LEU A 6 -4.47 17.93 -3.36
N PRO A 7 -4.00 16.92 -4.10
CA PRO A 7 -4.54 15.56 -4.02
C PRO A 7 -4.58 15.05 -2.58
N PRO A 8 -5.56 14.18 -2.22
CA PRO A 8 -5.70 13.66 -0.85
C PRO A 8 -4.43 13.02 -0.30
N SER A 9 -3.67 12.33 -1.15
CA SER A 9 -2.36 11.77 -0.83
C SER A 9 -1.37 12.83 -0.36
N LEU A 10 -1.29 13.95 -1.06
CA LEU A 10 -0.37 15.05 -0.73
C LEU A 10 -0.80 15.81 0.53
N ILE A 11 -2.10 15.87 0.85
CA ILE A 11 -2.57 16.46 2.12
C ILE A 11 -1.96 15.70 3.30
N LEU A 12 -2.01 14.36 3.27
CA LEU A 12 -1.42 13.56 4.35
C LEU A 12 0.12 13.68 4.36
N ILE A 13 0.77 13.55 3.20
CA ILE A 13 2.24 13.59 3.11
C ILE A 13 2.79 14.94 3.58
N LEU A 14 2.30 16.04 3.01
CA LEU A 14 2.78 17.39 3.37
C LEU A 14 2.39 17.76 4.81
N GLY A 15 1.17 17.40 5.23
CA GLY A 15 0.74 17.58 6.60
C GLY A 15 1.59 16.80 7.60
N ALA A 16 1.99 15.57 7.28
CA ALA A 16 2.90 14.77 8.08
C ALA A 16 4.29 15.41 8.17
N LEU A 17 4.84 15.86 7.05
CA LEU A 17 6.15 16.53 7.00
C LEU A 17 6.15 17.86 7.79
N ALA A 18 5.00 18.50 7.97
CA ALA A 18 4.87 19.69 8.79
C ALA A 18 4.80 19.40 10.30
N LEU A 19 4.46 18.15 10.73
CA LEU A 19 4.29 17.81 12.16
C LEU A 19 5.47 18.19 13.07
N PRO A 20 6.76 18.05 12.66
CA PRO A 20 7.88 18.44 13.50
C PRO A 20 7.89 19.95 13.85
N ALA A 21 7.43 20.80 12.93
CA ALA A 21 7.37 22.25 13.12
C ALA A 21 6.17 22.70 13.98
N ILE A 22 5.21 21.80 14.23
CA ILE A 22 3.96 22.13 14.92
C ILE A 22 4.08 21.81 16.41
N SER A 23 3.51 22.68 17.25
CA SER A 23 3.51 22.51 18.70
C SER A 23 2.82 21.19 19.10
N ILE A 24 3.34 20.55 20.16
CA ILE A 24 2.86 19.25 20.64
C ILE A 24 1.35 19.26 20.97
N ARG A 25 0.81 20.43 21.37
CA ARG A 25 -0.60 20.59 21.72
C ARG A 25 -1.53 20.52 20.48
N LEU A 26 -1.04 20.90 19.31
CA LEU A 26 -1.81 20.93 18.07
C LEU A 26 -1.68 19.62 17.26
N ARG A 27 -0.63 18.82 17.51
CA ARG A 27 -0.41 17.54 16.79
C ARG A 27 -1.60 16.60 16.83
N PRO A 28 -2.29 16.38 17.98
CA PRO A 28 -3.46 15.50 18.03
C PRO A 28 -4.57 15.89 17.04
N PHE A 29 -4.80 17.19 16.86
CA PHE A 29 -5.81 17.69 15.91
C PHE A 29 -5.42 17.42 14.47
N LEU A 30 -4.13 17.44 14.14
CA LEU A 30 -3.65 17.11 12.79
C LEU A 30 -3.68 15.61 12.52
N LEU A 31 -3.31 14.77 13.51
CA LEU A 31 -3.35 13.31 13.35
C LEU A 31 -4.75 12.80 13.02
N VAL A 32 -5.79 13.50 13.47
CA VAL A 32 -7.19 13.17 13.16
C VAL A 32 -7.70 14.02 11.99
N GLY A 33 -7.39 15.30 11.98
CA GLY A 33 -7.90 16.26 11.00
C GLY A 33 -7.43 16.01 9.57
N LEU A 34 -6.13 15.68 9.38
CA LEU A 34 -5.59 15.44 8.04
C LEU A 34 -6.29 14.29 7.31
N PRO A 35 -6.48 13.09 7.91
CA PRO A 35 -7.23 12.01 7.28
C PRO A 35 -8.71 12.37 7.02
N LEU A 36 -9.35 13.11 7.92
CA LEU A 36 -10.74 13.55 7.73
C LEU A 36 -10.86 14.56 6.57
N ILE A 37 -9.90 15.48 6.42
CA ILE A 37 -9.86 16.40 5.27
C ILE A 37 -9.66 15.61 3.98
N ALA A 38 -8.72 14.66 3.96
CA ALA A 38 -8.51 13.78 2.82
C ALA A 38 -9.77 12.99 2.48
N LEU A 39 -10.46 12.43 3.48
CA LEU A 39 -11.71 11.70 3.32
C LEU A 39 -12.82 12.59 2.72
N ALA A 40 -13.00 13.78 3.25
CA ALA A 40 -13.98 14.74 2.73
C ALA A 40 -13.67 15.12 1.26
N GLN A 41 -12.40 15.29 0.94
CA GLN A 41 -11.97 15.62 -0.41
C GLN A 41 -12.21 14.47 -1.40
N ILE A 42 -11.98 13.20 -1.01
CA ILE A 42 -12.25 12.03 -1.86
C ILE A 42 -13.71 12.00 -2.30
N TRP A 43 -14.61 12.31 -1.39
CA TRP A 43 -16.05 12.32 -1.66
C TRP A 43 -16.53 13.59 -2.38
N SER A 44 -15.68 14.62 -2.51
CA SER A 44 -15.98 15.81 -3.30
C SER A 44 -15.69 15.65 -4.80
N TYR A 45 -14.93 14.61 -5.19
CA TYR A 45 -14.69 14.32 -6.61
C TYR A 45 -15.85 13.49 -7.19
N ASP A 46 -16.21 13.77 -8.43
CA ASP A 46 -17.13 12.92 -9.20
C ASP A 46 -16.42 11.64 -9.67
N LEU A 47 -17.18 10.56 -9.85
CA LEU A 47 -16.68 9.35 -10.49
C LEU A 47 -16.28 9.67 -11.95
N GLY A 48 -15.11 9.20 -12.36
CA GLY A 48 -14.54 9.51 -13.67
C GLY A 48 -13.63 10.74 -13.67
N SER A 49 -13.54 11.49 -12.56
CA SER A 49 -12.58 12.59 -12.44
C SER A 49 -11.15 12.08 -12.60
N ALA A 50 -10.37 12.73 -13.49
CA ALA A 50 -8.97 12.48 -13.68
C ALA A 50 -8.20 13.79 -13.84
N HIS A 51 -7.02 13.86 -13.20
CA HIS A 51 -6.09 14.97 -13.38
C HIS A 51 -4.86 14.42 -14.08
N ALA A 52 -4.63 14.89 -15.28
CA ALA A 52 -3.49 14.52 -16.10
C ALA A 52 -2.49 15.67 -16.21
N MET A 53 -1.21 15.33 -16.25
CA MET A 53 -0.11 16.26 -16.46
C MET A 53 0.89 15.67 -17.44
N ASN A 54 1.44 16.50 -18.33
CA ASN A 54 2.46 16.05 -19.26
C ASN A 54 3.82 16.03 -18.56
N PHE A 55 4.53 14.93 -18.70
CA PHE A 55 5.90 14.75 -18.22
C PHE A 55 6.71 14.01 -19.27
N LEU A 56 7.68 14.71 -19.86
CA LEU A 56 8.41 14.23 -21.04
C LEU A 56 7.43 13.83 -22.16
N ASP A 57 7.56 12.62 -22.68
CA ASP A 57 6.72 12.07 -23.76
C ASP A 57 5.47 11.34 -23.25
N TYR A 58 5.24 11.35 -21.92
CA TYR A 58 4.15 10.61 -21.28
C TYR A 58 3.14 11.55 -20.62
N GLN A 59 1.91 11.07 -20.50
CA GLN A 59 0.86 11.71 -19.72
C GLN A 59 0.75 10.98 -18.37
N LEU A 60 1.17 11.64 -17.29
CA LEU A 60 0.97 11.15 -15.93
C LEU A 60 -0.46 11.48 -15.48
N ILE A 61 -1.06 10.56 -14.73
CA ILE A 61 -2.42 10.70 -14.15
C ILE A 61 -2.33 10.49 -12.65
N PRO A 62 -1.83 11.46 -11.88
CA PRO A 62 -1.63 11.32 -10.43
C PRO A 62 -2.93 11.23 -9.63
N LEU A 63 -4.08 11.48 -10.27
CA LEU A 63 -5.39 11.34 -9.66
C LEU A 63 -6.39 10.84 -10.70
N LYS A 64 -6.96 9.64 -10.45
CA LYS A 64 -8.06 9.02 -11.20
C LYS A 64 -9.07 8.45 -10.20
N VAL A 65 -10.31 8.91 -10.24
CA VAL A 65 -11.36 8.52 -9.31
C VAL A 65 -12.36 7.62 -10.00
N ASP A 66 -12.37 6.35 -9.61
CA ASP A 66 -13.41 5.38 -9.98
C ASP A 66 -13.97 4.70 -8.72
N ALA A 67 -14.92 3.79 -8.86
CA ALA A 67 -15.56 3.13 -7.73
C ALA A 67 -14.55 2.36 -6.85
N LEU A 68 -13.60 1.64 -7.47
CA LEU A 68 -12.59 0.87 -6.76
C LEU A 68 -11.60 1.78 -6.02
N SER A 69 -11.06 2.81 -6.69
CA SER A 69 -10.13 3.76 -6.07
C SER A 69 -10.80 4.52 -4.93
N ARG A 70 -12.06 4.97 -5.11
CA ARG A 70 -12.83 5.64 -4.05
C ARG A 70 -13.02 4.74 -2.84
N LEU A 71 -13.38 3.46 -3.04
CA LEU A 71 -13.56 2.49 -1.96
C LEU A 71 -12.28 2.34 -1.12
N PHE A 72 -11.17 1.97 -1.78
CA PHE A 72 -9.91 1.74 -1.08
C PHE A 72 -9.35 3.02 -0.43
N THR A 73 -9.43 4.15 -1.12
CA THR A 73 -8.99 5.43 -0.56
C THR A 73 -9.82 5.84 0.66
N THR A 74 -11.15 5.60 0.64
CA THR A 74 -12.04 5.82 1.78
C THR A 74 -11.60 4.98 2.98
N ILE A 75 -11.38 3.66 2.77
CA ILE A 75 -10.94 2.75 3.82
C ILE A 75 -9.57 3.20 4.36
N PHE A 76 -8.62 3.57 3.49
CA PHE A 76 -7.30 4.02 3.91
C PHE A 76 -7.34 5.35 4.68
N ALA A 77 -8.21 6.28 4.31
CA ALA A 77 -8.39 7.52 5.08
C ALA A 77 -9.00 7.25 6.46
N ILE A 78 -9.98 6.34 6.57
CA ILE A 78 -10.54 5.89 7.85
C ILE A 78 -9.46 5.22 8.69
N MET A 79 -8.68 4.30 8.12
CA MET A 79 -7.60 3.61 8.83
C MET A 79 -6.50 4.56 9.27
N ALA A 80 -6.16 5.58 8.47
CA ALA A 80 -5.23 6.63 8.88
C ALA A 80 -5.78 7.45 10.06
N CYS A 81 -7.08 7.75 10.07
CA CYS A 81 -7.75 8.45 11.17
C CYS A 81 -7.72 7.60 12.46
N VAL A 82 -8.14 6.34 12.38
CA VAL A 82 -8.16 5.41 13.52
C VAL A 82 -6.73 5.14 14.03
N GLY A 83 -5.77 4.93 13.12
CA GLY A 83 -4.36 4.81 13.47
C GLY A 83 -3.81 6.06 14.13
N GLY A 84 -4.19 7.25 13.66
CA GLY A 84 -3.86 8.53 14.27
C GLY A 84 -4.42 8.68 15.68
N LEU A 85 -5.69 8.30 15.91
CA LEU A 85 -6.31 8.25 17.23
C LEU A 85 -5.56 7.28 18.17
N TYR A 86 -5.20 6.11 17.68
CA TYR A 86 -4.43 5.13 18.46
C TYR A 86 -3.02 5.63 18.78
N ALA A 87 -2.42 6.42 17.90
CA ALA A 87 -1.07 6.97 18.05
C ALA A 87 -1.02 8.32 18.82
N LEU A 88 -2.11 8.82 19.42
CA LEU A 88 -2.12 10.10 20.14
C LEU A 88 -1.09 10.19 21.26
N ASN A 89 -0.80 9.06 21.90
CA ASN A 89 0.20 8.96 22.97
C ASN A 89 1.62 8.66 22.48
N GLN A 90 1.82 8.53 21.16
CA GLN A 90 3.14 8.25 20.57
C GLN A 90 4.04 9.50 20.70
N LYS A 91 5.17 9.34 21.38
CA LYS A 91 6.13 10.44 21.61
C LYS A 91 7.16 10.59 20.49
N ARG A 92 7.37 9.54 19.68
CA ARG A 92 8.37 9.53 18.62
C ARG A 92 7.81 10.21 17.38
N ILE A 93 8.22 11.46 17.16
CA ILE A 93 7.73 12.27 16.03
C ILE A 93 8.08 11.64 14.68
N ILE A 94 9.22 10.97 14.55
CA ILE A 94 9.65 10.29 13.32
C ILE A 94 8.66 9.20 12.95
N GLU A 95 8.16 8.42 13.93
CA GLU A 95 7.16 7.39 13.69
C GLU A 95 5.84 7.99 13.17
N LEU A 96 5.37 9.08 13.79
CA LEU A 96 4.14 9.74 13.37
C LEU A 96 4.27 10.30 11.94
N VAL A 97 5.38 10.98 11.65
CA VAL A 97 5.65 11.49 10.28
C VAL A 97 5.68 10.33 9.29
N ALA A 98 6.47 9.29 9.56
CA ALA A 98 6.60 8.15 8.69
C ALA A 98 5.26 7.41 8.48
N ALA A 99 4.46 7.21 9.52
CA ALA A 99 3.17 6.55 9.45
C ALA A 99 2.17 7.31 8.56
N PHE A 100 2.14 8.64 8.64
CA PHE A 100 1.23 9.46 7.82
C PHE A 100 1.73 9.66 6.39
N VAL A 101 3.06 9.75 6.17
CA VAL A 101 3.63 9.68 4.81
C VAL A 101 3.31 8.33 4.17
N TYR A 102 3.42 7.26 4.92
CA TYR A 102 3.08 5.90 4.49
C TYR A 102 1.60 5.78 4.10
N ALA A 103 0.68 6.24 4.96
CA ALA A 103 -0.75 6.25 4.67
C ALA A 103 -1.09 7.12 3.44
N GLY A 104 -0.49 8.31 3.34
CA GLY A 104 -0.66 9.20 2.19
C GLY A 104 -0.15 8.59 0.89
N SER A 105 0.96 7.86 0.94
CA SER A 105 1.51 7.16 -0.23
C SER A 105 0.62 6.01 -0.67
N ALA A 106 0.06 5.23 0.27
CA ALA A 106 -0.93 4.19 -0.04
C ALA A 106 -2.17 4.78 -0.74
N ILE A 107 -2.68 5.92 -0.26
CA ILE A 107 -3.74 6.68 -0.93
C ILE A 107 -3.29 7.13 -2.33
N GLY A 108 -2.04 7.57 -2.49
CA GLY A 108 -1.49 7.96 -3.78
C GLY A 108 -1.50 6.80 -4.79
N VAL A 109 -1.12 5.60 -4.37
CA VAL A 109 -1.20 4.39 -5.22
C VAL A 109 -2.63 4.11 -5.64
N THR A 110 -3.61 4.19 -4.72
CA THR A 110 -5.01 3.87 -5.04
C THR A 110 -5.65 4.89 -5.98
N MET A 111 -5.16 6.12 -6.02
CA MET A 111 -5.66 7.16 -6.91
C MET A 111 -4.84 7.34 -8.19
N ALA A 112 -3.72 6.63 -8.33
CA ALA A 112 -2.89 6.70 -9.53
C ALA A 112 -3.59 6.07 -10.75
N GLY A 113 -3.58 6.78 -11.88
CA GLY A 113 -4.12 6.31 -13.15
C GLY A 113 -3.05 5.78 -14.11
N ASP A 114 -1.77 5.92 -13.76
CA ASP A 114 -0.63 5.44 -14.55
C ASP A 114 0.39 4.70 -13.68
N LEU A 115 1.17 3.81 -14.31
CA LEU A 115 2.12 2.94 -13.63
C LEU A 115 3.34 3.68 -13.06
N ILE A 116 3.75 4.81 -13.64
CA ILE A 116 4.86 5.62 -13.11
C ILE A 116 4.42 6.29 -11.80
N THR A 117 3.23 6.85 -11.76
CA THR A 117 2.65 7.42 -10.52
C THR A 117 2.47 6.34 -9.45
N VAL A 118 1.98 5.14 -9.82
CA VAL A 118 1.92 3.98 -8.92
C VAL A 118 3.30 3.73 -8.33
N PHE A 119 4.34 3.60 -9.18
CA PHE A 119 5.70 3.32 -8.75
C PHE A 119 6.25 4.38 -7.78
N VAL A 120 6.08 5.67 -8.08
CA VAL A 120 6.59 6.75 -7.21
C VAL A 120 5.99 6.64 -5.80
N PHE A 121 4.66 6.52 -5.69
CA PHE A 121 4.03 6.36 -4.39
C PHE A 121 4.36 5.02 -3.73
N TRP A 122 4.59 3.96 -4.50
CA TRP A 122 5.03 2.65 -4.02
C TRP A 122 6.38 2.71 -3.31
N GLU A 123 7.35 3.41 -3.90
CA GLU A 123 8.67 3.60 -3.30
C GLU A 123 8.63 4.48 -2.06
N ILE A 124 7.85 5.58 -2.09
CA ILE A 124 7.64 6.42 -0.90
C ILE A 124 6.99 5.59 0.22
N MET A 125 6.04 4.72 -0.11
CA MET A 125 5.39 3.81 0.82
C MET A 125 6.39 2.82 1.44
N ALA A 126 7.31 2.24 0.65
CA ALA A 126 8.35 1.33 1.11
C ALA A 126 9.34 2.01 2.07
N ILE A 127 9.80 3.21 1.72
CA ILE A 127 10.70 4.00 2.59
C ILE A 127 10.00 4.40 3.89
N ALA A 128 8.79 4.92 3.80
CA ALA A 128 8.05 5.39 4.97
C ALA A 128 7.69 4.26 5.93
N SER A 129 7.24 3.10 5.43
CA SER A 129 6.98 1.92 6.26
C SER A 129 8.24 1.37 6.92
N THR A 130 9.39 1.41 6.23
CA THR A 130 10.69 1.06 6.83
C THR A 130 11.04 1.97 8.00
N LEU A 131 10.80 3.28 7.86
CA LEU A 131 11.02 4.25 8.94
C LEU A 131 10.08 4.01 10.12
N VAL A 132 8.85 3.54 9.90
CA VAL A 132 7.94 3.12 10.98
C VAL A 132 8.53 1.95 11.76
N ILE A 133 9.11 0.93 11.09
CA ILE A 133 9.76 -0.20 11.76
C ILE A 133 10.99 0.28 12.52
N TRP A 134 11.85 1.04 11.87
CA TRP A 134 13.09 1.53 12.45
C TRP A 134 12.86 2.41 13.68
N SER A 135 11.79 3.19 13.68
CA SER A 135 11.44 4.12 14.78
C SER A 135 11.18 3.41 16.13
N ALA A 136 11.03 2.09 16.15
CA ALA A 136 10.96 1.32 17.40
C ALA A 136 12.25 1.39 18.23
N ASP A 137 13.37 1.78 17.60
CA ASP A 137 14.65 2.11 18.25
C ASP A 137 15.25 0.95 19.06
N THR A 138 15.12 -0.26 18.52
CA THR A 138 15.74 -1.48 19.01
C THR A 138 16.68 -2.07 17.97
N ASN A 139 17.69 -2.82 18.39
CA ASN A 139 18.62 -3.46 17.45
C ASN A 139 17.92 -4.52 16.58
N THR A 140 16.90 -5.18 17.09
CA THR A 140 16.07 -6.13 16.35
C THR A 140 15.22 -5.40 15.28
N ALA A 141 14.57 -4.29 15.64
CA ALA A 141 13.83 -3.47 14.70
C ALA A 141 14.71 -2.90 13.59
N TYR A 142 15.93 -2.45 13.92
CA TYR A 142 16.88 -1.99 12.91
C TYR A 142 17.22 -3.11 11.91
N LYS A 143 17.57 -4.30 12.39
CA LYS A 143 17.91 -5.45 11.52
C LYS A 143 16.69 -5.87 10.68
N ALA A 144 15.50 -5.90 11.27
CA ALA A 144 14.26 -6.22 10.57
C ALA A 144 13.92 -5.16 9.51
N SER A 145 14.08 -3.87 9.83
CA SER A 145 13.85 -2.78 8.86
C SER A 145 14.80 -2.84 7.68
N MET A 146 16.07 -3.24 7.88
CA MET A 146 17.02 -3.40 6.79
C MET A 146 16.66 -4.57 5.86
N ARG A 147 16.22 -5.71 6.40
CA ARG A 147 15.72 -6.82 5.57
C ARG A 147 14.44 -6.44 4.84
N TYR A 148 13.54 -5.75 5.52
CA TYR A 148 12.29 -5.24 4.95
C TYR A 148 12.55 -4.34 3.75
N ILE A 149 13.38 -3.29 3.90
CA ILE A 149 13.63 -2.34 2.80
C ILE A 149 14.32 -3.02 1.61
N LEU A 150 15.24 -3.96 1.85
CA LEU A 150 15.91 -4.69 0.77
C LEU A 150 14.92 -5.48 -0.09
N ILE A 151 13.95 -6.16 0.53
CA ILE A 151 12.92 -6.91 -0.20
C ILE A 151 12.00 -5.97 -0.96
N HIS A 152 11.58 -4.86 -0.36
CA HIS A 152 10.67 -3.91 -0.99
C HIS A 152 11.34 -3.14 -2.13
N LEU A 153 12.60 -2.71 -1.98
CA LEU A 153 13.38 -2.11 -3.07
C LEU A 153 13.63 -3.10 -4.21
N LEU A 154 13.91 -4.38 -3.89
CA LEU A 154 14.00 -5.42 -4.93
C LEU A 154 12.69 -5.51 -5.71
N GLY A 155 11.55 -5.53 -5.01
CA GLY A 155 10.22 -5.51 -5.62
C GLY A 155 10.01 -4.29 -6.51
N GLY A 156 10.42 -3.11 -6.03
CA GLY A 156 10.36 -1.86 -6.79
C GLY A 156 11.23 -1.86 -8.04
N VAL A 157 12.46 -2.36 -7.96
CA VAL A 157 13.34 -2.49 -9.14
C VAL A 157 12.74 -3.42 -10.19
N ILE A 158 12.18 -4.56 -9.76
CA ILE A 158 11.50 -5.51 -10.65
C ILE A 158 10.27 -4.85 -11.29
N LEU A 159 9.46 -4.14 -10.48
CA LEU A 159 8.28 -3.41 -10.95
C LEU A 159 8.67 -2.35 -11.99
N MET A 160 9.68 -1.52 -11.70
CA MET A 160 10.12 -0.48 -12.64
C MET A 160 10.68 -1.08 -13.93
N ALA A 161 11.45 -2.17 -13.86
CA ALA A 161 11.93 -2.87 -15.05
C ALA A 161 10.76 -3.33 -15.95
N GLY A 162 9.69 -3.86 -15.34
CA GLY A 162 8.47 -4.22 -16.04
C GLY A 162 7.76 -3.01 -16.67
N ILE A 163 7.64 -1.91 -15.94
CA ILE A 163 7.01 -0.67 -16.42
C ILE A 163 7.77 -0.08 -17.61
N VAL A 164 9.10 0.02 -17.50
CA VAL A 164 9.95 0.54 -18.60
C VAL A 164 9.84 -0.35 -19.83
N TRP A 165 9.86 -1.66 -19.66
CA TRP A 165 9.72 -2.58 -20.79
C TRP A 165 8.32 -2.47 -21.42
N LEU A 166 7.26 -2.40 -20.61
CA LEU A 166 5.89 -2.21 -21.11
C LEU A 166 5.76 -0.90 -21.87
N ALA A 167 6.25 0.21 -21.32
CA ALA A 167 6.24 1.53 -21.95
C ALA A 167 6.99 1.52 -23.29
N ALA A 168 8.16 0.90 -23.34
CA ALA A 168 8.97 0.80 -24.57
C ALA A 168 8.29 -0.05 -25.66
N SER A 169 7.52 -1.09 -25.28
CA SER A 169 6.87 -1.99 -26.23
C SER A 169 5.48 -1.54 -26.68
N SER A 170 4.70 -0.91 -25.78
CA SER A 170 3.31 -0.51 -26.04
C SER A 170 3.13 1.00 -26.28
N GLY A 171 4.10 1.83 -25.90
CA GLY A 171 4.00 3.28 -25.92
C GLY A 171 3.05 3.86 -24.85
N SER A 172 2.48 3.04 -23.97
CA SER A 172 1.53 3.44 -22.94
C SER A 172 2.02 3.07 -21.55
N ILE A 173 1.73 3.93 -20.58
CA ILE A 173 1.97 3.73 -19.15
C ILE A 173 0.66 3.70 -18.36
N GLU A 174 -0.51 3.72 -19.02
CA GLU A 174 -1.79 3.74 -18.33
C GLU A 174 -1.98 2.49 -17.48
N PHE A 175 -2.47 2.68 -16.24
CA PHE A 175 -2.72 1.59 -15.32
C PHE A 175 -4.12 1.03 -15.52
N THR A 176 -4.20 0.02 -16.38
CA THR A 176 -5.42 -0.72 -16.72
C THR A 176 -5.24 -2.21 -16.46
N ALA A 177 -6.31 -2.99 -16.60
CA ALA A 177 -6.23 -4.44 -16.50
C ALA A 177 -5.33 -5.01 -17.61
N MET A 178 -4.44 -5.91 -17.24
CA MET A 178 -3.49 -6.59 -18.10
C MET A 178 -3.44 -8.09 -17.75
N GLN A 179 -2.86 -8.88 -18.63
CA GLN A 179 -2.59 -10.31 -18.40
C GLN A 179 -1.08 -10.56 -18.38
N ALA A 180 -0.64 -11.52 -17.59
CA ALA A 180 0.77 -11.91 -17.49
C ALA A 180 1.20 -12.76 -18.70
N THR A 181 1.11 -12.22 -19.91
CA THR A 181 1.46 -12.89 -21.17
C THR A 181 2.82 -12.49 -21.74
N SER A 182 3.37 -11.36 -21.29
CA SER A 182 4.67 -10.84 -21.72
C SER A 182 5.67 -10.79 -20.56
N PRO A 183 6.99 -10.81 -20.83
CA PRO A 183 7.99 -10.63 -19.77
C PRO A 183 7.78 -9.33 -18.98
N ALA A 184 7.34 -8.25 -19.63
CA ALA A 184 7.06 -6.96 -18.98
C ALA A 184 5.92 -7.08 -17.95
N THR A 185 4.80 -7.69 -18.33
CA THR A 185 3.64 -7.87 -17.43
C THR A 185 3.94 -8.87 -16.30
N TRP A 186 4.78 -9.90 -16.55
CA TRP A 186 5.27 -10.78 -15.49
C TRP A 186 6.12 -10.05 -14.46
N LEU A 187 7.02 -9.16 -14.88
CA LEU A 187 7.82 -8.37 -13.96
C LEU A 187 6.93 -7.44 -13.10
N ILE A 188 5.91 -6.80 -13.69
CA ILE A 188 4.95 -5.98 -12.95
C ILE A 188 4.19 -6.83 -11.92
N LEU A 189 3.69 -8.00 -12.33
CA LEU A 189 2.98 -8.92 -11.44
C LEU A 189 3.86 -9.36 -10.26
N ILE A 190 5.11 -9.75 -10.52
CA ILE A 190 6.07 -10.16 -9.48
C ILE A 190 6.35 -9.01 -8.53
N GLY A 191 6.56 -7.79 -9.04
CA GLY A 191 6.76 -6.60 -8.21
C GLY A 191 5.59 -6.34 -7.24
N PHE A 192 4.35 -6.50 -7.70
CA PHE A 192 3.17 -6.37 -6.86
C PHE A 192 3.04 -7.51 -5.85
N LEU A 193 3.32 -8.75 -6.25
CA LEU A 193 3.24 -9.93 -5.39
C LEU A 193 4.24 -9.91 -4.24
N LEU A 194 5.44 -9.35 -4.43
CA LEU A 194 6.43 -9.22 -3.36
C LEU A 194 5.87 -8.40 -2.18
N ASN A 195 5.20 -7.30 -2.47
CA ASN A 195 4.57 -6.46 -1.44
C ASN A 195 3.26 -7.07 -0.88
N ALA A 196 2.63 -7.98 -1.61
CA ALA A 196 1.51 -8.76 -1.10
C ALA A 196 1.95 -9.82 -0.07
N GLY A 197 3.25 -10.09 0.04
CA GLY A 197 3.78 -11.16 0.87
C GLY A 197 3.65 -12.53 0.23
N ALA A 198 3.65 -12.59 -1.10
CA ALA A 198 3.60 -13.85 -1.84
C ALA A 198 4.93 -14.64 -1.73
N PRO A 199 4.88 -15.98 -1.88
CA PRO A 199 6.09 -16.79 -1.90
C PRO A 199 7.01 -16.39 -3.06
N PRO A 200 8.34 -16.60 -2.95
CA PRO A 200 9.04 -17.25 -1.84
C PRO A 200 9.40 -16.32 -0.67
N LEU A 201 9.09 -15.04 -0.73
CA LEU A 201 9.57 -14.03 0.22
C LEU A 201 8.52 -13.63 1.28
N SER A 202 7.52 -14.46 1.55
CA SER A 202 6.44 -14.18 2.54
C SER A 202 6.94 -13.87 3.95
N GLY A 203 8.16 -14.31 4.29
CA GLY A 203 8.74 -14.22 5.64
C GLY A 203 9.03 -12.79 6.14
N TRP A 204 9.03 -11.77 5.28
CA TRP A 204 9.28 -10.40 5.70
C TRP A 204 8.18 -9.85 6.64
N LEU A 205 6.93 -10.31 6.50
CA LEU A 205 5.81 -9.90 7.33
C LEU A 205 6.01 -10.31 8.81
N PRO A 206 6.16 -11.62 9.14
CA PRO A 206 6.37 -12.05 10.51
C PRO A 206 7.75 -11.67 11.07
N ASP A 207 8.70 -11.27 10.23
CA ASP A 207 10.00 -10.75 10.64
C ASP A 207 9.93 -9.28 11.07
N ALA A 208 9.21 -8.44 10.31
CA ALA A 208 9.24 -7.00 10.49
C ALA A 208 8.12 -6.45 11.39
N TYR A 209 6.89 -6.93 11.24
CA TYR A 209 5.74 -6.34 11.93
C TYR A 209 5.81 -6.48 13.45
N PRO A 210 6.25 -7.61 14.04
CA PRO A 210 6.37 -7.74 15.48
C PRO A 210 7.42 -6.82 16.10
N GLU A 211 8.41 -6.39 15.33
CA GLU A 211 9.52 -5.57 15.83
C GLU A 211 9.19 -4.07 15.93
N THR A 212 8.02 -3.65 15.43
CA THR A 212 7.59 -2.24 15.48
C THR A 212 6.98 -1.88 16.83
N SER A 213 6.74 -0.60 17.06
CA SER A 213 5.87 -0.14 18.15
C SER A 213 4.42 -0.65 17.96
N TYR A 214 3.58 -0.57 19.01
CA TYR A 214 2.17 -0.95 18.90
C TYR A 214 1.42 -0.06 17.88
N SER A 215 1.69 1.25 17.86
CA SER A 215 1.10 2.16 16.87
C SER A 215 1.62 1.89 15.47
N GLY A 216 2.92 1.64 15.31
CA GLY A 216 3.52 1.25 14.04
C GLY A 216 2.92 -0.02 13.46
N ALA A 217 2.64 -1.04 14.29
CA ALA A 217 2.01 -2.27 13.86
C ALA A 217 0.59 -2.05 13.30
N VAL A 218 -0.19 -1.12 13.86
CA VAL A 218 -1.53 -0.74 13.35
C VAL A 218 -1.40 -0.19 11.93
N PHE A 219 -0.48 0.74 11.69
CA PHE A 219 -0.26 1.30 10.36
C PHE A 219 0.26 0.24 9.38
N LEU A 220 1.26 -0.56 9.75
CA LEU A 220 1.82 -1.58 8.87
C LEU A 220 0.78 -2.63 8.44
N SER A 221 -0.08 -3.05 9.36
CA SER A 221 -1.14 -4.01 9.04
C SER A 221 -2.22 -3.45 8.12
N ALA A 222 -2.39 -2.12 8.06
CA ALA A 222 -3.46 -1.48 7.31
C ALA A 222 -3.15 -1.24 5.83
N PHE A 223 -1.90 -0.95 5.46
CA PHE A 223 -1.63 -0.38 4.14
C PHE A 223 -0.88 -1.29 3.17
N THR A 224 0.38 -1.72 3.43
CA THR A 224 1.23 -2.36 2.40
C THR A 224 0.53 -3.50 1.67
N THR A 225 0.04 -4.50 2.40
CA THR A 225 -0.56 -5.69 1.78
C THR A 225 -1.90 -5.38 1.10
N LYS A 226 -2.69 -4.45 1.64
CA LYS A 226 -3.97 -4.03 1.05
C LYS A 226 -3.79 -3.17 -0.19
N THR A 227 -2.74 -2.35 -0.22
CA THR A 227 -2.34 -1.63 -1.43
C THR A 227 -1.91 -2.61 -2.53
N ALA A 228 -1.17 -3.68 -2.16
CA ALA A 228 -0.82 -4.73 -3.10
C ALA A 228 -2.05 -5.48 -3.63
N VAL A 229 -3.03 -5.78 -2.79
CA VAL A 229 -4.32 -6.34 -3.21
C VAL A 229 -5.04 -5.40 -4.17
N TYR A 230 -5.08 -4.10 -3.88
CA TYR A 230 -5.69 -3.11 -4.77
C TYR A 230 -5.09 -3.12 -6.17
N VAL A 231 -3.76 -3.06 -6.27
CA VAL A 231 -3.09 -3.05 -7.59
C VAL A 231 -3.25 -4.37 -8.33
N LEU A 232 -3.38 -5.50 -7.62
CA LEU A 232 -3.69 -6.80 -8.23
C LEU A 232 -5.13 -6.87 -8.74
N ILE A 233 -6.13 -6.37 -7.98
CA ILE A 233 -7.54 -6.28 -8.45
C ILE A 233 -7.61 -5.43 -9.72
N ARG A 234 -6.91 -4.30 -9.76
CA ARG A 234 -6.93 -3.40 -10.92
C ARG A 234 -6.13 -3.94 -12.10
N GLY A 235 -4.94 -4.47 -11.83
CA GLY A 235 -3.97 -4.82 -12.87
C GLY A 235 -4.10 -6.23 -13.42
N PHE A 236 -4.52 -7.20 -12.60
CA PHE A 236 -4.48 -8.63 -12.97
C PHE A 236 -5.75 -9.40 -12.56
N PRO A 237 -6.96 -8.87 -12.85
CA PRO A 237 -8.20 -9.61 -12.56
C PRO A 237 -8.31 -10.86 -13.43
N GLY A 238 -8.55 -12.01 -12.82
CA GLY A 238 -8.71 -13.29 -13.53
C GLY A 238 -7.39 -13.94 -13.96
N GLU A 239 -6.25 -13.52 -13.43
CA GLU A 239 -4.97 -14.17 -13.71
C GLU A 239 -4.88 -15.48 -12.92
N GLU A 240 -5.02 -16.63 -13.58
CA GLU A 240 -5.17 -17.94 -12.93
C GLU A 240 -4.04 -18.34 -11.99
N ILE A 241 -2.79 -17.92 -12.27
CA ILE A 241 -1.65 -18.22 -11.40
C ILE A 241 -1.85 -17.68 -9.97
N LEU A 242 -2.63 -16.60 -9.80
CA LEU A 242 -2.95 -16.02 -8.51
C LEU A 242 -3.77 -16.97 -7.63
N ILE A 243 -4.54 -17.91 -8.21
CA ILE A 243 -5.27 -18.93 -7.45
C ILE A 243 -4.28 -19.81 -6.69
N PHE A 244 -3.26 -20.31 -7.37
CA PHE A 244 -2.26 -21.19 -6.75
C PHE A 244 -1.39 -20.45 -5.74
N ILE A 245 -0.99 -19.22 -6.06
CA ILE A 245 -0.22 -18.35 -5.15
C ILE A 245 -1.04 -18.05 -3.89
N GLY A 246 -2.30 -17.68 -4.04
CA GLY A 246 -3.19 -17.39 -2.92
C GLY A 246 -3.45 -18.63 -2.05
N LEU A 247 -3.71 -19.79 -2.64
CA LEU A 247 -3.85 -21.05 -1.90
C LEU A 247 -2.59 -21.39 -1.10
N TYR A 248 -1.40 -21.23 -1.70
CA TYR A 248 -0.15 -21.41 -0.96
C TYR A 248 -0.08 -20.47 0.25
N MET A 249 -0.40 -19.18 0.07
CA MET A 249 -0.38 -18.19 1.16
C MET A 249 -1.37 -18.53 2.26
N ILE A 250 -2.56 -19.05 1.92
CA ILE A 250 -3.57 -19.48 2.89
C ILE A 250 -2.99 -20.59 3.78
N PHE A 251 -2.46 -21.66 3.19
CA PHE A 251 -1.90 -22.77 3.94
C PHE A 251 -0.63 -22.38 4.70
N TYR A 252 0.28 -21.66 4.07
CA TYR A 252 1.48 -21.16 4.73
C TYR A 252 1.13 -20.31 5.96
N GLY A 253 0.25 -19.32 5.77
CA GLY A 253 -0.12 -18.40 6.85
C GLY A 253 -0.78 -19.11 8.03
N ILE A 254 -1.75 -20.01 7.78
CA ILE A 254 -2.46 -20.69 8.89
C ILE A 254 -1.56 -21.71 9.60
N ILE A 255 -0.77 -22.48 8.87
CA ILE A 255 0.13 -23.48 9.47
C ILE A 255 1.14 -22.81 10.40
N TYR A 256 1.82 -21.77 9.93
CA TYR A 256 2.78 -21.04 10.75
C TYR A 256 2.14 -20.25 11.88
N ALA A 257 0.92 -19.70 11.69
CA ALA A 257 0.18 -19.08 12.78
C ALA A 257 -0.16 -20.06 13.92
N LEU A 258 -0.48 -21.33 13.59
CA LEU A 258 -0.76 -22.37 14.59
C LEU A 258 0.50 -22.86 15.31
N LEU A 259 1.66 -22.80 14.67
CA LEU A 259 2.94 -23.23 15.23
C LEU A 259 3.62 -22.15 16.08
N GLU A 260 3.20 -20.89 15.92
CA GLU A 260 3.83 -19.73 16.56
C GLU A 260 3.30 -19.53 17.99
N ASN A 261 4.15 -19.01 18.89
CA ASN A 261 3.78 -18.69 20.27
C ASN A 261 3.75 -17.17 20.55
N ASP A 262 4.34 -16.36 19.68
CA ASP A 262 4.30 -14.90 19.79
C ASP A 262 3.03 -14.35 19.13
N MET A 263 2.19 -13.67 19.91
CA MET A 263 0.90 -13.14 19.45
C MET A 263 1.07 -12.18 18.26
N ARG A 264 2.11 -11.36 18.22
CA ARG A 264 2.36 -10.40 17.14
C ARG A 264 2.79 -11.11 15.85
N ARG A 265 3.54 -12.23 15.96
CA ARG A 265 3.88 -13.09 14.84
C ARG A 265 2.68 -13.89 14.35
N ILE A 266 1.83 -14.38 15.25
CA ILE A 266 0.55 -15.02 14.89
C ILE A 266 -0.28 -14.07 14.04
N LEU A 267 -0.42 -12.79 14.44
CA LEU A 267 -1.13 -11.78 13.67
C LEU A 267 -0.49 -11.53 12.30
N ALA A 268 0.84 -11.50 12.21
CA ALA A 268 1.55 -11.32 10.95
C ALA A 268 1.33 -12.50 9.98
N TYR A 269 1.38 -13.74 10.46
CA TYR A 269 1.04 -14.92 9.66
C TYR A 269 -0.45 -14.94 9.27
N SER A 270 -1.33 -14.47 10.16
CA SER A 270 -2.75 -14.31 9.85
C SER A 270 -2.97 -13.30 8.71
N ILE A 271 -2.19 -12.22 8.62
CA ILE A 271 -2.27 -11.29 7.48
C ILE A 271 -1.92 -12.03 6.18
N ILE A 272 -0.87 -12.86 6.15
CA ILE A 272 -0.52 -13.63 4.95
C ILE A 272 -1.67 -14.56 4.54
N ASN A 273 -2.29 -15.24 5.51
CA ASN A 273 -3.46 -16.08 5.27
C ASN A 273 -4.63 -15.29 4.66
N GLN A 274 -4.98 -14.15 5.25
CA GLN A 274 -6.09 -13.31 4.78
C GLN A 274 -5.83 -12.74 3.38
N VAL A 275 -4.62 -12.24 3.12
CA VAL A 275 -4.22 -11.76 1.80
C VAL A 275 -4.26 -12.91 0.77
N GLY A 276 -3.95 -14.14 1.19
CA GLY A 276 -4.08 -15.33 0.35
C GLY A 276 -5.51 -15.53 -0.15
N PHE A 277 -6.53 -15.36 0.70
CA PHE A 277 -7.93 -15.40 0.26
C PHE A 277 -8.25 -14.32 -0.77
N MET A 278 -7.79 -13.09 -0.54
CA MET A 278 -7.99 -11.99 -1.48
C MET A 278 -7.34 -12.28 -2.83
N ILE A 279 -6.08 -12.76 -2.83
CA ILE A 279 -5.33 -13.10 -4.06
C ILE A 279 -6.01 -14.26 -4.81
N THR A 280 -6.50 -15.29 -4.11
CA THR A 280 -7.27 -16.37 -4.71
C THR A 280 -8.53 -15.82 -5.39
N GLY A 281 -9.27 -14.93 -4.72
CA GLY A 281 -10.44 -14.28 -5.28
C GLY A 281 -10.13 -13.45 -6.53
N ILE A 282 -9.00 -12.77 -6.55
CA ILE A 282 -8.54 -12.01 -7.74
C ILE A 282 -8.25 -12.97 -8.89
N GLY A 283 -7.59 -14.09 -8.63
CA GLY A 283 -7.28 -15.11 -9.63
C GLY A 283 -8.51 -15.75 -10.25
N ILE A 284 -9.59 -15.94 -9.49
CA ILE A 284 -10.88 -16.43 -10.00
C ILE A 284 -11.50 -15.43 -10.99
N GLY A 285 -11.35 -14.13 -10.76
CA GLY A 285 -11.68 -13.07 -11.70
C GLY A 285 -13.17 -12.83 -11.95
N THR A 286 -14.09 -13.59 -11.34
CA THR A 286 -15.52 -13.28 -11.44
C THR A 286 -15.84 -12.00 -10.66
N GLU A 287 -16.86 -11.26 -11.08
CA GLU A 287 -17.28 -10.02 -10.39
C GLU A 287 -17.55 -10.27 -8.89
N MET A 288 -18.20 -11.37 -8.56
CA MET A 288 -18.45 -11.75 -7.16
C MET A 288 -17.16 -12.02 -6.39
N ALA A 289 -16.17 -12.69 -6.99
CA ALA A 289 -14.90 -13.00 -6.35
C ALA A 289 -14.05 -11.74 -6.16
N LEU A 290 -14.03 -10.84 -7.15
CA LEU A 290 -13.34 -9.55 -7.05
C LEU A 290 -13.96 -8.66 -5.97
N ASN A 291 -15.29 -8.58 -5.91
CA ASN A 291 -16.01 -7.86 -4.87
C ASN A 291 -15.76 -8.49 -3.49
N GLY A 292 -15.73 -9.81 -3.40
CA GLY A 292 -15.35 -10.53 -2.19
C GLY A 292 -13.93 -10.22 -1.73
N ALA A 293 -12.97 -10.22 -2.66
CA ALA A 293 -11.58 -9.85 -2.36
C ALA A 293 -11.43 -8.39 -1.89
N ALA A 294 -12.22 -7.47 -2.45
CA ALA A 294 -12.21 -6.07 -2.05
C ALA A 294 -12.90 -5.83 -0.69
N ALA A 295 -13.92 -6.62 -0.35
CA ALA A 295 -14.67 -6.51 0.90
C ALA A 295 -14.00 -7.20 2.09
N HIS A 296 -13.12 -8.19 1.84
CA HIS A 296 -12.40 -8.96 2.86
C HIS A 296 -11.26 -8.17 3.46
#